data_4e027542e66df530afb63d3525ff275f
#
_entry.id   4e027542e66df530afb63d3525ff275f
#
_cell.length_a   1.000
_cell.length_b   1.000
_cell.length_c   1.000
_cell.angle_alpha   90.00
_cell.angle_beta   90.00
_cell.angle_gamma   90.00
#
_symmetry.space_group_name_H-M   'P 1'
#
loop_
_entity.id
_entity.type
_entity.pdbx_description
1 polymer ?
#
loop_
_entity_poly.entity_id
_entity_poly.type
_entity_poly.pdbx_seq_one_letter_code
_entity_poly.pdbx_strand_id
1 'polypeptide(L)'
;EGANLGLQSEQEKQSRLVNDKMWAERFFHENPETVLEDWYQQPVFSHLNEQQRKALIEKRKANCGANIGKMLLATSLAKQPDFREKVRSSLLPFFYFCGERDQKFRQMAEDNQLHLTIIPNAGHNAHLENPTYFAEKIENIVLKIAQP
;
A
#
# COMPACT_ATOMS: atom_id res chain seq x y z
N GLU A 1 1.72 -3.20 7.30
CA GLU A 1 1.40 -4.01 6.13
C GLU A 1 1.63 -3.21 4.84
N GLY A 2 2.34 -3.78 3.85
CA GLY A 2 2.48 -3.21 2.50
C GLY A 2 2.92 -1.73 2.45
N ALA A 3 3.53 -1.22 3.49
CA ALA A 3 3.89 0.19 3.60
C ALA A 3 5.22 0.49 2.88
N ASN A 4 5.27 1.61 2.17
CA ASN A 4 6.50 2.08 1.55
C ASN A 4 7.39 2.80 2.57
N LEU A 5 8.70 2.55 2.55
CA LEU A 5 9.66 3.20 3.43
C LEU A 5 10.02 4.64 3.00
N GLY A 6 9.48 5.11 1.90
CA GLY A 6 9.82 6.38 1.26
C GLY A 6 10.63 6.20 -0.02
N LEU A 7 10.70 7.24 -0.83
CA LEU A 7 11.48 7.27 -2.06
C LEU A 7 12.89 7.77 -1.78
N GLN A 8 13.89 7.19 -2.44
CA GLN A 8 15.29 7.45 -2.15
C GLN A 8 15.87 8.63 -2.93
N SER A 9 15.47 8.79 -4.19
CA SER A 9 16.02 9.84 -5.05
C SER A 9 15.01 10.97 -5.30
N GLU A 10 15.52 12.17 -5.56
CA GLU A 10 14.70 13.30 -5.98
C GLU A 10 14.01 13.03 -7.34
N GLN A 11 14.63 12.25 -8.22
CA GLN A 11 14.04 11.85 -9.49
C GLN A 11 12.80 10.96 -9.28
N GLU A 12 12.88 9.98 -8.36
CA GLU A 12 11.72 9.14 -8.01
C GLU A 12 10.60 9.98 -7.39
N LYS A 13 10.93 10.91 -6.49
CA LYS A 13 9.95 11.81 -5.87
C LYS A 13 9.27 12.69 -6.91
N GLN A 14 10.05 13.26 -7.84
CA GLN A 14 9.49 14.08 -8.90
C GLN A 14 8.56 13.29 -9.83
N SER A 15 8.98 12.09 -10.25
CA SER A 15 8.17 11.20 -11.08
C SER A 15 6.89 10.79 -10.36
N ARG A 16 6.99 10.48 -9.08
CA ARG A 16 5.83 10.14 -8.25
C ARG A 16 4.87 11.32 -8.10
N LEU A 17 5.37 12.52 -7.86
CA LEU A 17 4.55 13.71 -7.72
C LEU A 17 3.79 14.04 -9.01
N VAL A 18 4.43 13.88 -10.17
CA VAL A 18 3.79 14.05 -11.48
C VAL A 18 2.66 13.05 -11.65
N ASN A 19 2.89 11.77 -11.33
CA ASN A 19 1.88 10.71 -11.40
C ASN A 19 0.70 10.98 -10.45
N ASP A 20 0.97 11.36 -9.21
CA ASP A 20 -0.08 11.63 -8.23
C ASP A 20 -0.92 12.87 -8.60
N LYS A 21 -0.28 13.91 -9.21
CA LYS A 21 -1.00 15.06 -9.77
C LYS A 21 -1.90 14.66 -10.93
N MET A 22 -1.43 13.82 -11.85
CA MET A 22 -2.23 13.33 -12.97
C MET A 22 -3.51 12.63 -12.47
N TRP A 23 -3.37 11.73 -11.49
CA TRP A 23 -4.53 11.06 -10.90
C TRP A 23 -5.45 12.00 -10.14
N ALA A 24 -4.88 12.96 -9.39
CA ALA A 24 -5.67 13.96 -8.68
C ALA A 24 -6.50 14.83 -9.63
N GLU A 25 -5.92 15.30 -10.74
CA GLU A 25 -6.63 16.06 -11.77
C GLU A 25 -7.78 15.26 -12.38
N ARG A 26 -7.58 13.98 -12.64
CA ARG A 26 -8.65 13.10 -13.11
C ARG A 26 -9.79 13.03 -12.09
N PHE A 27 -9.49 12.80 -10.80
CA PHE A 27 -10.50 12.77 -9.75
C PHE A 27 -11.19 14.12 -9.50
N PHE A 28 -10.56 15.26 -9.83
CA PHE A 28 -11.19 16.57 -9.75
C PHE A 28 -12.22 16.82 -10.88
N HIS A 29 -11.98 16.26 -12.06
CA HIS A 29 -12.69 16.67 -13.27
C HIS A 29 -13.49 15.56 -13.97
N GLU A 30 -13.22 14.29 -13.67
CA GLU A 30 -13.88 13.14 -14.29
C GLU A 30 -14.84 12.46 -13.30
N ASN A 31 -15.70 11.58 -13.83
CA ASN A 31 -16.54 10.73 -12.98
C ASN A 31 -15.66 9.76 -12.17
N PRO A 32 -15.81 9.71 -10.82
CA PRO A 32 -15.00 8.83 -9.99
C PRO A 32 -15.03 7.34 -10.38
N GLU A 33 -16.16 6.83 -10.89
CA GLU A 33 -16.27 5.45 -11.36
C GLU A 33 -15.32 5.18 -12.53
N THR A 34 -15.32 6.06 -13.54
CA THR A 34 -14.40 5.96 -14.69
C THR A 34 -12.94 6.03 -14.28
N VAL A 35 -12.61 6.94 -13.36
CA VAL A 35 -11.22 7.04 -12.86
C VAL A 35 -10.81 5.79 -12.10
N LEU A 36 -11.73 5.20 -11.31
CA LEU A 36 -11.47 3.97 -10.56
C LEU A 36 -11.30 2.75 -11.48
N GLU A 37 -11.99 2.69 -12.61
CA GLU A 37 -11.80 1.64 -13.62
C GLU A 37 -10.33 1.59 -14.08
N ASP A 38 -9.76 2.74 -14.42
CA ASP A 38 -8.35 2.84 -14.81
C ASP A 38 -7.40 2.69 -13.62
N TRP A 39 -7.75 3.24 -12.45
CA TRP A 39 -6.97 3.12 -11.22
C TRP A 39 -6.66 1.67 -10.86
N TYR A 40 -7.66 0.79 -10.97
CA TYR A 40 -7.51 -0.64 -10.66
C TYR A 40 -6.82 -1.46 -11.76
N GLN A 41 -6.42 -0.84 -12.88
CA GLN A 41 -5.55 -1.47 -13.88
C GLN A 41 -4.06 -1.31 -13.56
N GLN A 42 -3.69 -0.51 -12.56
CA GLN A 42 -2.29 -0.32 -12.19
C GLN A 42 -1.64 -1.64 -11.74
N PRO A 43 -0.32 -1.82 -11.98
CA PRO A 43 0.39 -3.08 -11.69
C PRO A 43 0.26 -3.59 -10.25
N VAL A 44 0.13 -2.69 -9.28
CA VAL A 44 -0.07 -3.06 -7.86
C VAL A 44 -1.36 -3.85 -7.63
N PHE A 45 -2.34 -3.74 -8.52
CA PHE A 45 -3.61 -4.46 -8.49
C PHE A 45 -3.70 -5.61 -9.49
N SER A 46 -2.59 -6.01 -10.13
CA SER A 46 -2.57 -7.06 -11.16
C SER A 46 -3.05 -8.43 -10.65
N HIS A 47 -2.97 -8.67 -9.34
CA HIS A 47 -3.45 -9.89 -8.69
C HIS A 47 -4.98 -9.98 -8.59
N LEU A 48 -5.71 -8.87 -8.79
CA LEU A 48 -7.17 -8.84 -8.73
C LEU A 48 -7.76 -9.35 -10.05
N ASN A 49 -8.75 -10.23 -9.96
CA ASN A 49 -9.57 -10.59 -11.11
C ASN A 49 -10.63 -9.52 -11.41
N GLU A 50 -11.34 -9.66 -12.53
CA GLU A 50 -12.35 -8.69 -12.98
C GLU A 50 -13.48 -8.50 -11.96
N GLN A 51 -13.97 -9.59 -11.35
CA GLN A 51 -15.04 -9.52 -10.36
C GLN A 51 -14.62 -8.79 -9.11
N GLN A 52 -13.40 -9.00 -8.64
CA GLN A 52 -12.83 -8.30 -7.49
C GLN A 52 -12.67 -6.80 -7.77
N ARG A 53 -12.18 -6.43 -8.97
CA ARG A 53 -12.08 -5.01 -9.39
C ARG A 53 -13.45 -4.35 -9.41
N LYS A 54 -14.45 -4.96 -10.03
CA LYS A 54 -15.83 -4.45 -10.06
C LYS A 54 -16.39 -4.24 -8.64
N ALA A 55 -16.19 -5.18 -7.74
CA ALA A 55 -16.64 -5.06 -6.36
C ALA A 55 -15.96 -3.88 -5.61
N LEU A 56 -14.68 -3.64 -5.85
CA LEU A 56 -13.96 -2.50 -5.28
C LEU A 56 -14.43 -1.16 -5.86
N ILE A 57 -14.66 -1.09 -7.16
CA ILE A 57 -15.19 0.10 -7.83
C ILE A 57 -16.57 0.42 -7.27
N GLU A 58 -17.47 -0.56 -7.24
CA GLU A 58 -18.83 -0.38 -6.70
C GLU A 58 -18.82 0.16 -5.26
N LYS A 59 -17.95 -0.38 -4.42
CA LYS A 59 -17.79 0.07 -3.03
C LYS A 59 -17.28 1.51 -2.92
N ARG A 60 -16.51 2.01 -3.89
CA ARG A 60 -15.76 3.28 -3.81
C ARG A 60 -16.28 4.39 -4.71
N LYS A 61 -17.09 4.09 -5.71
CA LYS A 61 -17.58 5.09 -6.68
C LYS A 61 -18.44 6.21 -6.07
N ALA A 62 -19.02 5.97 -4.90
CA ALA A 62 -19.77 6.99 -4.16
C ALA A 62 -18.88 8.01 -3.41
N ASN A 63 -17.56 7.82 -3.40
CA ASN A 63 -16.65 8.77 -2.78
C ASN A 63 -16.58 10.08 -3.59
N CYS A 64 -16.43 11.19 -2.88
CA CYS A 64 -16.24 12.49 -3.50
C CYS A 64 -14.88 12.56 -4.21
N GLY A 65 -14.88 12.67 -5.54
CA GLY A 65 -13.66 12.72 -6.36
C GLY A 65 -12.72 13.85 -5.93
N ALA A 66 -13.27 15.05 -5.68
CA ALA A 66 -12.48 16.18 -5.21
C ALA A 66 -11.73 15.90 -3.89
N ASN A 67 -12.33 15.15 -2.96
CA ASN A 67 -11.67 14.78 -1.72
C ASN A 67 -10.58 13.73 -1.96
N ILE A 68 -10.78 12.78 -2.89
CA ILE A 68 -9.76 11.82 -3.29
C ILE A 68 -8.57 12.55 -3.91
N GLY A 69 -8.80 13.48 -4.85
CA GLY A 69 -7.75 14.29 -5.47
C GLY A 69 -6.94 15.08 -4.45
N LYS A 70 -7.60 15.75 -3.50
CA LYS A 70 -6.93 16.46 -2.40
C LYS A 70 -6.08 15.53 -1.54
N MET A 71 -6.61 14.35 -1.20
CA MET A 71 -5.89 13.35 -0.41
C MET A 71 -4.63 12.87 -1.15
N LEU A 72 -4.73 12.52 -2.44
CA LEU A 72 -3.58 12.10 -3.25
C LEU A 72 -2.46 13.13 -3.25
N LEU A 73 -2.81 14.43 -3.39
CA LEU A 73 -1.83 15.52 -3.35
C LEU A 73 -1.25 15.75 -1.95
N ALA A 74 -2.07 15.63 -0.90
CA ALA A 74 -1.64 15.88 0.47
C ALA A 74 -0.72 14.77 0.98
N THR A 75 -1.04 13.51 0.68
CA THR A 75 -0.36 12.31 1.20
C THR A 75 0.51 11.61 0.15
N SER A 76 0.90 12.32 -0.91
CA SER A 76 1.79 11.77 -1.94
C SER A 76 3.05 11.16 -1.32
N LEU A 77 3.40 9.96 -1.76
CA LEU A 77 4.64 9.29 -1.35
C LEU A 77 5.90 10.15 -1.66
N ALA A 78 5.79 11.04 -2.65
CA ALA A 78 6.87 12.00 -2.94
C ALA A 78 7.17 12.97 -1.78
N LYS A 79 6.21 13.16 -0.87
CA LYS A 79 6.35 14.03 0.30
C LYS A 79 6.75 13.28 1.56
N GLN A 80 6.74 11.96 1.51
CA GLN A 80 7.12 11.13 2.64
C GLN A 80 8.65 11.13 2.79
N PRO A 81 9.17 11.32 4.01
CA PRO A 81 10.58 11.09 4.28
C PRO A 81 11.00 9.65 4.00
N ASP A 82 12.27 9.43 3.68
CA ASP A 82 12.84 8.08 3.69
C ASP A 82 13.01 7.59 5.13
N PHE A 83 12.30 6.54 5.49
CA PHE A 83 12.30 5.95 6.83
C PHE A 83 13.26 4.78 7.00
N ARG A 84 14.03 4.40 5.99
CA ARG A 84 14.92 3.22 6.04
C ARG A 84 15.88 3.28 7.21
N GLU A 85 16.57 4.41 7.35
CA GLU A 85 17.53 4.59 8.44
C GLU A 85 16.83 4.61 9.80
N LYS A 86 15.69 5.29 9.90
CA LYS A 86 14.91 5.37 11.14
C LYS A 86 14.38 4.00 11.57
N VAL A 87 13.94 3.17 10.64
CA VAL A 87 13.49 1.79 10.93
C VAL A 87 14.67 0.93 11.35
N ARG A 88 15.80 1.03 10.66
CA ARG A 88 17.01 0.26 10.96
C ARG A 88 17.61 0.58 12.34
N SER A 89 17.61 1.85 12.72
CA SER A 89 18.15 2.32 14.01
C SER A 89 17.14 2.28 15.15
N SER A 90 15.91 1.87 14.90
CA SER A 90 14.84 1.83 15.92
C SER A 90 15.13 0.79 16.99
N LEU A 91 14.98 1.17 18.24
CA LEU A 91 14.99 0.25 19.39
C LEU A 91 13.62 -0.45 19.59
N LEU A 92 12.57 0.07 18.94
CA LEU A 92 11.26 -0.56 18.97
C LEU A 92 11.21 -1.73 17.98
N PRO A 93 10.56 -2.84 18.34
CA PRO A 93 10.36 -3.94 17.42
C PRO A 93 9.51 -3.50 16.22
N PHE A 94 9.99 -3.78 15.02
CA PHE A 94 9.31 -3.44 13.77
C PHE A 94 9.04 -4.72 12.97
N PHE A 95 7.78 -5.04 12.77
CA PHE A 95 7.34 -6.21 12.01
C PHE A 95 6.66 -5.74 10.72
N TYR A 96 7.06 -6.33 9.60
CA TYR A 96 6.54 -5.99 8.29
C TYR A 96 5.73 -7.15 7.70
N PHE A 97 4.47 -6.88 7.36
CA PHE A 97 3.57 -7.84 6.74
C PHE A 97 3.41 -7.56 5.26
N CYS A 98 3.48 -8.58 4.43
CA CYS A 98 3.32 -8.46 2.99
C CYS A 98 2.62 -9.68 2.42
N GLY A 99 1.72 -9.48 1.47
CA GLY A 99 1.11 -10.57 0.72
C GLY A 99 2.12 -11.29 -0.18
N GLU A 100 1.98 -12.61 -0.31
CA GLU A 100 2.84 -13.46 -1.13
C GLU A 100 2.93 -12.98 -2.59
N ARG A 101 1.84 -12.41 -3.12
CA ARG A 101 1.71 -11.94 -4.51
C ARG A 101 2.14 -10.48 -4.69
N ASP A 102 2.44 -9.75 -3.62
CA ASP A 102 2.90 -8.36 -3.66
C ASP A 102 4.42 -8.28 -3.81
N GLN A 103 4.90 -8.66 -4.99
CA GLN A 103 6.33 -8.78 -5.27
C GLN A 103 7.11 -7.50 -4.98
N LYS A 104 6.55 -6.34 -5.32
CA LYS A 104 7.20 -5.03 -5.12
C LYS A 104 7.52 -4.77 -3.65
N PHE A 105 6.55 -4.92 -2.77
CA PHE A 105 6.72 -4.62 -1.35
C PHE A 105 7.45 -5.73 -0.60
N ARG A 106 7.32 -6.96 -1.07
CA ARG A 106 8.12 -8.07 -0.60
C ARG A 106 9.60 -7.84 -0.88
N GLN A 107 9.97 -7.51 -2.12
CA GLN A 107 11.36 -7.21 -2.49
C GLN A 107 11.91 -6.03 -1.69
N MET A 108 11.12 -4.96 -1.53
CA MET A 108 11.52 -3.81 -0.70
C MET A 108 11.81 -4.23 0.75
N ALA A 109 11.01 -5.10 1.33
CA ALA A 109 11.22 -5.58 2.69
C ALA A 109 12.47 -6.46 2.82
N GLU A 110 12.71 -7.33 1.85
CA GLU A 110 13.90 -8.19 1.76
C GLU A 110 15.18 -7.35 1.59
N ASP A 111 15.19 -6.39 0.65
CA ASP A 111 16.33 -5.50 0.39
C ASP A 111 16.73 -4.65 1.61
N ASN A 112 15.74 -4.33 2.45
CA ASN A 112 15.97 -3.55 3.66
C ASN A 112 16.07 -4.42 4.93
N GLN A 113 16.12 -5.75 4.80
CA GLN A 113 16.28 -6.72 5.88
C GLN A 113 15.23 -6.54 7.00
N LEU A 114 13.99 -6.20 6.62
CA LEU A 114 12.91 -6.06 7.57
C LEU A 114 12.49 -7.42 8.14
N HIS A 115 11.96 -7.42 9.35
CA HIS A 115 11.36 -8.62 9.93
C HIS A 115 10.05 -8.96 9.22
N LEU A 116 10.19 -9.63 8.06
CA LEU A 116 9.12 -9.89 7.10
C LEU A 116 8.27 -11.10 7.49
N THR A 117 6.96 -10.92 7.52
CA THR A 117 5.96 -11.99 7.58
C THR A 117 5.18 -12.01 6.27
N ILE A 118 5.25 -13.11 5.53
CA ILE A 118 4.53 -13.32 4.28
C ILE A 118 3.15 -13.90 4.58
N ILE A 119 2.11 -13.28 4.02
CA ILE A 119 0.72 -13.74 4.10
C ILE A 119 0.39 -14.53 2.83
N PRO A 120 0.14 -15.84 2.92
CA PRO A 120 -0.08 -16.69 1.78
C PRO A 120 -1.38 -16.34 1.05
N ASN A 121 -1.40 -16.56 -0.26
CA ASN A 121 -2.54 -16.32 -1.15
C ASN A 121 -3.08 -14.89 -1.15
N ALA A 122 -2.30 -13.91 -0.72
CA ALA A 122 -2.69 -12.51 -0.62
C ALA A 122 -1.79 -11.63 -1.50
N GLY A 123 -2.37 -10.53 -2.00
CA GLY A 123 -1.69 -9.43 -2.67
C GLY A 123 -1.47 -8.24 -1.72
N HIS A 124 -1.68 -7.02 -2.25
CA HIS A 124 -1.37 -5.78 -1.53
C HIS A 124 -2.24 -5.54 -0.29
N ASN A 125 -3.50 -5.98 -0.30
CA ASN A 125 -4.41 -5.86 0.84
C ASN A 125 -4.49 -7.19 1.61
N ALA A 126 -3.37 -7.64 2.17
CA ALA A 126 -3.22 -8.98 2.74
C ALA A 126 -4.21 -9.25 3.89
N HIS A 127 -4.52 -8.24 4.70
CA HIS A 127 -5.52 -8.33 5.77
C HIS A 127 -6.96 -8.57 5.28
N LEU A 128 -7.29 -8.14 4.05
CA LEU A 128 -8.58 -8.40 3.42
C LEU A 128 -8.61 -9.73 2.67
N GLU A 129 -7.49 -10.11 2.08
CA GLU A 129 -7.41 -11.29 1.21
C GLU A 129 -7.18 -12.59 2.01
N ASN A 130 -6.53 -12.50 3.16
CA ASN A 130 -6.38 -13.63 4.10
C ASN A 130 -6.47 -13.17 5.56
N PRO A 131 -7.65 -12.75 6.03
CA PRO A 131 -7.83 -12.14 7.35
C PRO A 131 -7.50 -13.09 8.51
N THR A 132 -7.80 -14.37 8.37
CA THR A 132 -7.58 -15.37 9.43
C THR A 132 -6.10 -15.54 9.70
N TYR A 133 -5.31 -15.81 8.66
CA TYR A 133 -3.86 -15.98 8.80
C TYR A 133 -3.18 -14.68 9.24
N PHE A 134 -3.64 -13.54 8.73
CA PHE A 134 -3.13 -12.23 9.12
C PHE A 134 -3.32 -11.97 10.63
N ALA A 135 -4.52 -12.20 11.15
CA ALA A 135 -4.84 -12.02 12.56
C ALA A 135 -4.04 -12.99 13.46
N GLU A 136 -3.94 -14.27 13.09
CA GLU A 136 -3.14 -15.27 13.80
C GLU A 136 -1.66 -14.85 13.93
N LYS A 137 -1.07 -14.29 12.86
CA LYS A 137 0.33 -13.83 12.91
C LYS A 137 0.52 -12.62 13.82
N ILE A 138 -0.44 -11.69 13.84
CA ILE A 138 -0.41 -10.55 14.78
C ILE A 138 -0.51 -11.07 16.22
N GLU A 139 -1.46 -11.95 16.51
CA GLU A 139 -1.64 -12.53 17.85
C GLU A 139 -0.36 -13.20 18.33
N ASN A 140 0.26 -14.04 17.52
CA ASN A 140 1.52 -14.71 17.84
C ASN A 140 2.67 -13.73 18.14
N ILE A 141 2.74 -12.60 17.45
CA ILE A 141 3.75 -11.56 17.73
C ILE A 141 3.45 -10.87 19.06
N VAL A 142 2.21 -10.48 19.28
CA VAL A 142 1.79 -9.79 20.51
C VAL A 142 2.04 -10.68 21.73
N LEU A 143 1.68 -11.96 21.66
CA LEU A 143 1.92 -12.91 22.75
C LEU A 143 3.42 -13.10 23.05
N LYS A 144 4.28 -13.12 22.03
CA LYS A 144 5.73 -13.22 22.23
C LYS A 144 6.33 -11.97 22.88
N ILE A 145 5.84 -10.78 22.52
CA ILE A 145 6.33 -9.52 23.09
C ILE A 145 5.84 -9.33 24.53
N ALA A 146 4.65 -9.85 24.85
CA ALA A 146 4.05 -9.76 26.17
C ALA A 146 4.60 -10.77 27.20
N GLN A 147 5.42 -11.72 26.76
CA GLN A 147 6.10 -12.65 27.69
C GLN A 147 7.32 -11.95 28.29
N PRO A 148 7.44 -11.88 29.63
CA PRO A 148 8.57 -11.26 30.32
C PRO A 148 9.89 -12.00 30.11
#